data_dd1391354030e9453b7b35e713e5574c
#
_entry.id   dd1391354030e9453b7b35e713e5574c
#
_cell.length_a   1.000
_cell.length_b   1.000
_cell.length_c   1.000
_cell.angle_alpha   90.00
_cell.angle_beta   90.00
_cell.angle_gamma   90.00
#
_symmetry.space_group_name_H-M   'P 1'
#
loop_
_entity.id
_entity.type
_entity.pdbx_description
1 polymer ?
#
loop_
_entity_poly.entity_id
_entity_poly.type
_entity_poly.pdbx_seq_one_letter_code
_entity_poly.pdbx_strand_id
1 'polypeptide(L)'
;MTDYTEDMLARMTLTALTDPGDPITGKLVQAIGLTETLALIRDADAAIPAQVNQFEGARWLQKAAARQKDTLVDDLVALAERGGLRLLTPGRAGWPADLTDLGPSAPLVLWAKGNPELLTSSLTSRVTITGARAATAYGVHLTHEFAEQLAQSPRILVSGGAYGIDAETHRAALAVRSGSTIAVLAGGVDRPYPVGNASLFQRITDGGGLLISEVPPGLAPSKDRFVARARLMAALSGATVVPEAGPRSGSLRVAVSAFDLGRRVGAVPGPITSAASSGCHLLLAEGFAEVITNAWDVEAMSDPSPEAYRLPPAYQQAARRAAPDVSRSAGRAAL
;
A
#
# COMPACT_ATOMS: atom_id res chain seq x y z
N MET A 1 19.67 -8.92 21.39
CA MET A 1 19.14 -10.03 20.57
C MET A 1 17.62 -9.94 20.62
N THR A 2 16.97 -9.94 19.49
CA THR A 2 15.50 -10.02 19.43
C THR A 2 15.11 -11.45 19.82
N ASP A 3 14.24 -11.59 20.82
CA ASP A 3 13.75 -12.90 21.27
C ASP A 3 12.63 -13.34 20.32
N TYR A 4 12.95 -14.20 19.34
CA TYR A 4 12.01 -14.72 18.36
C TYR A 4 11.22 -15.89 18.97
N THR A 5 9.91 -15.74 19.12
CA THR A 5 9.04 -16.83 19.56
C THR A 5 8.89 -17.90 18.47
N GLU A 6 8.45 -19.11 18.84
CA GLU A 6 8.16 -20.19 17.89
C GLU A 6 7.17 -19.74 16.79
N ASP A 7 6.10 -19.00 17.15
CA ASP A 7 5.15 -18.43 16.19
C ASP A 7 5.85 -17.49 15.19
N MET A 8 6.74 -16.61 15.66
CA MET A 8 7.49 -15.72 14.77
C MET A 8 8.39 -16.49 13.80
N LEU A 9 9.10 -17.51 14.28
CA LEU A 9 9.96 -18.34 13.45
C LEU A 9 9.14 -19.15 12.42
N ALA A 10 7.99 -19.69 12.83
CA ALA A 10 7.09 -20.39 11.93
C ALA A 10 6.57 -19.48 10.80
N ARG A 11 6.16 -18.24 11.13
CA ARG A 11 5.74 -17.25 10.16
C ARG A 11 6.86 -16.85 9.20
N MET A 12 8.06 -16.59 9.73
CA MET A 12 9.27 -16.30 8.92
C MET A 12 9.54 -17.41 7.92
N THR A 13 9.53 -18.66 8.40
CA THR A 13 9.76 -19.85 7.58
C THR A 13 8.73 -19.93 6.45
N LEU A 14 7.45 -19.83 6.80
CA LEU A 14 6.37 -19.97 5.82
C LEU A 14 6.41 -18.84 4.78
N THR A 15 6.70 -17.60 5.20
CA THR A 15 6.87 -16.46 4.27
C THR A 15 8.03 -16.66 3.30
N ALA A 16 9.09 -17.34 3.69
CA ALA A 16 10.23 -17.63 2.81
C ALA A 16 9.95 -18.77 1.83
N LEU A 17 9.13 -19.73 2.22
CA LEU A 17 8.74 -20.88 1.41
C LEU A 17 7.64 -20.56 0.40
N THR A 18 6.85 -19.51 0.64
CA THR A 18 5.65 -19.19 -0.16
C THR A 18 5.79 -17.86 -0.89
N ASP A 19 4.85 -17.57 -1.78
CA ASP A 19 4.83 -16.29 -2.49
C ASP A 19 4.06 -15.24 -1.66
N PRO A 20 4.48 -13.96 -1.69
CA PRO A 20 3.78 -12.89 -1.00
C PRO A 20 2.31 -12.77 -1.44
N GLY A 21 1.40 -12.76 -0.47
CA GLY A 21 -0.04 -12.63 -0.73
C GLY A 21 -0.70 -13.84 -1.37
N ASP A 22 -0.05 -15.00 -1.34
CA ASP A 22 -0.62 -16.23 -1.85
C ASP A 22 -1.85 -16.67 -1.02
N PRO A 23 -3.06 -16.70 -1.60
CA PRO A 23 -4.27 -17.02 -0.87
C PRO A 23 -4.34 -18.49 -0.42
N ILE A 24 -3.59 -19.40 -1.05
CA ILE A 24 -3.56 -20.80 -0.64
C ILE A 24 -2.84 -20.93 0.70
N THR A 25 -1.72 -20.23 0.86
CA THR A 25 -1.00 -20.13 2.14
C THR A 25 -1.92 -19.64 3.26
N GLY A 26 -2.64 -18.54 3.03
CA GLY A 26 -3.54 -17.98 4.03
C GLY A 26 -4.71 -18.92 4.37
N LYS A 27 -5.33 -19.57 3.37
CA LYS A 27 -6.39 -20.57 3.61
C LYS A 27 -5.89 -21.76 4.42
N LEU A 28 -4.70 -22.26 4.15
CA LEU A 28 -4.09 -23.36 4.91
C LEU A 28 -3.85 -22.93 6.36
N VAL A 29 -3.24 -21.76 6.57
CA VAL A 29 -3.01 -21.24 7.93
C VAL A 29 -4.32 -21.04 8.70
N GLN A 30 -5.38 -20.58 8.03
CA GLN A 30 -6.71 -20.43 8.65
C GLN A 30 -7.37 -21.78 8.95
N ALA A 31 -7.18 -22.79 8.10
CA ALA A 31 -7.84 -24.09 8.22
C ALA A 31 -7.17 -25.01 9.24
N ILE A 32 -5.84 -25.06 9.26
CA ILE A 32 -5.07 -26.04 10.05
C ILE A 32 -4.00 -25.41 10.96
N GLY A 33 -3.78 -24.09 10.91
CA GLY A 33 -2.77 -23.42 11.71
C GLY A 33 -1.38 -23.37 11.04
N LEU A 34 -0.48 -22.60 11.67
CA LEU A 34 0.89 -22.36 11.14
C LEU A 34 1.77 -23.61 11.19
N THR A 35 1.76 -24.30 12.32
CA THR A 35 2.62 -25.46 12.58
C THR A 35 2.25 -26.61 11.64
N GLU A 36 0.97 -26.88 11.51
CA GLU A 36 0.43 -27.94 10.63
C GLU A 36 0.67 -27.59 9.16
N THR A 37 0.56 -26.31 8.77
CA THR A 37 0.90 -25.86 7.41
C THR A 37 2.37 -26.06 7.09
N LEU A 38 3.28 -25.84 8.03
CA LEU A 38 4.70 -26.15 7.87
C LEU A 38 4.98 -27.64 7.84
N ALA A 39 4.30 -28.44 8.67
CA ALA A 39 4.41 -29.90 8.67
C ALA A 39 3.98 -30.48 7.31
N LEU A 40 2.89 -29.96 6.73
CA LEU A 40 2.42 -30.31 5.39
C LEU A 40 3.52 -30.13 4.31
N ILE A 41 4.34 -29.08 4.40
CA ILE A 41 5.42 -28.83 3.42
C ILE A 41 6.55 -29.86 3.55
N ARG A 42 6.74 -30.44 4.75
CA ARG A 42 7.80 -31.41 5.03
C ARG A 42 7.43 -32.84 4.69
N ASP A 43 6.15 -33.12 4.55
CA ASP A 43 5.62 -34.46 4.27
C ASP A 43 5.16 -34.51 2.81
N ALA A 44 5.92 -35.24 1.99
CA ALA A 44 5.64 -35.39 0.55
C ALA A 44 4.31 -36.12 0.24
N ASP A 45 3.82 -36.92 1.20
CA ASP A 45 2.61 -37.74 1.07
C ASP A 45 1.40 -37.08 1.77
N ALA A 46 1.59 -35.87 2.32
CA ALA A 46 0.54 -35.19 3.05
C ALA A 46 -0.66 -34.82 2.16
N ALA A 47 -1.86 -35.16 2.64
CA ALA A 47 -3.10 -34.80 1.97
C ALA A 47 -3.41 -33.30 2.13
N ILE A 48 -3.76 -32.64 1.04
CA ILE A 48 -4.23 -31.25 1.07
C ILE A 48 -5.56 -31.17 1.83
N PRO A 49 -5.74 -30.27 2.81
CA PRO A 49 -6.99 -30.08 3.53
C PRO A 49 -8.17 -29.79 2.58
N ALA A 50 -9.34 -30.35 2.88
CA ALA A 50 -10.54 -30.24 2.05
C ALA A 50 -11.02 -28.79 1.81
N GLN A 51 -10.60 -27.84 2.67
CA GLN A 51 -10.91 -26.42 2.56
C GLN A 51 -10.16 -25.72 1.43
N VAL A 52 -9.14 -26.38 0.85
CA VAL A 52 -8.30 -25.86 -0.22
C VAL A 52 -8.53 -26.71 -1.47
N ASN A 53 -8.58 -26.07 -2.64
CA ASN A 53 -8.65 -26.77 -3.91
C ASN A 53 -7.46 -27.72 -4.05
N GLN A 54 -7.72 -29.00 -4.33
CA GLN A 54 -6.70 -30.05 -4.34
C GLN A 54 -5.58 -29.80 -5.36
N PHE A 55 -5.94 -29.32 -6.54
CA PHE A 55 -4.96 -29.05 -7.61
C PHE A 55 -4.07 -27.84 -7.26
N GLU A 56 -4.69 -26.75 -6.78
CA GLU A 56 -3.94 -25.54 -6.36
C GLU A 56 -3.07 -25.84 -5.15
N GLY A 57 -3.59 -26.60 -4.18
CA GLY A 57 -2.84 -27.01 -2.98
C GLY A 57 -1.64 -27.90 -3.31
N ALA A 58 -1.80 -28.88 -4.20
CA ALA A 58 -0.68 -29.73 -4.64
C ALA A 58 0.41 -28.92 -5.36
N ARG A 59 0.01 -27.98 -6.22
CA ARG A 59 0.97 -27.09 -6.88
C ARG A 59 1.68 -26.16 -5.89
N TRP A 60 0.94 -25.65 -4.90
CA TRP A 60 1.50 -24.85 -3.81
C TRP A 60 2.54 -25.65 -3.03
N LEU A 61 2.19 -26.88 -2.61
CA LEU A 61 3.06 -27.77 -1.86
C LEU A 61 4.37 -28.05 -2.60
N GLN A 62 4.28 -28.38 -3.89
CA GLN A 62 5.45 -28.62 -4.74
C GLN A 62 6.40 -27.42 -4.77
N LYS A 63 5.84 -26.19 -4.90
CA LYS A 63 6.65 -24.96 -4.91
C LYS A 63 7.28 -24.67 -3.56
N ALA A 64 6.54 -24.84 -2.48
CA ALA A 64 7.02 -24.57 -1.12
C ALA A 64 8.12 -25.57 -0.72
N ALA A 65 7.93 -26.87 -0.99
CA ALA A 65 8.92 -27.90 -0.74
C ALA A 65 10.24 -27.66 -1.50
N ALA A 66 10.16 -27.20 -2.76
CA ALA A 66 11.34 -26.89 -3.58
C ALA A 66 12.19 -25.73 -3.03
N ARG A 67 11.64 -24.87 -2.14
CA ARG A 67 12.33 -23.76 -1.52
C ARG A 67 12.91 -24.10 -0.15
N GLN A 68 12.64 -25.28 0.37
CA GLN A 68 13.09 -25.69 1.71
C GLN A 68 14.62 -25.83 1.78
N LYS A 69 15.21 -25.32 2.86
CA LYS A 69 16.64 -25.44 3.21
C LYS A 69 16.77 -25.56 4.71
N ASP A 70 17.70 -26.36 5.20
CA ASP A 70 17.90 -26.58 6.64
C ASP A 70 18.29 -25.30 7.41
N THR A 71 19.06 -24.41 6.77
CA THR A 71 19.54 -23.15 7.37
C THR A 71 18.61 -21.96 7.14
N LEU A 72 17.42 -22.17 6.56
CA LEU A 72 16.57 -21.08 6.09
C LEU A 72 16.23 -20.07 7.18
N VAL A 73 15.85 -20.54 8.36
CA VAL A 73 15.44 -19.70 9.49
C VAL A 73 16.62 -18.94 10.07
N ASP A 74 17.74 -19.63 10.29
CA ASP A 74 18.96 -19.04 10.84
C ASP A 74 19.51 -17.96 9.92
N ASP A 75 19.48 -18.18 8.59
CA ASP A 75 19.88 -17.21 7.60
C ASP A 75 18.99 -15.96 7.65
N LEU A 76 17.67 -16.12 7.81
CA LEU A 76 16.72 -15.00 7.91
C LEU A 76 16.92 -14.20 9.20
N VAL A 77 17.11 -14.88 10.33
CA VAL A 77 17.39 -14.22 11.61
C VAL A 77 18.68 -13.41 11.50
N ALA A 78 19.76 -14.03 10.99
CA ALA A 78 21.04 -13.36 10.82
C ALA A 78 20.96 -12.15 9.87
N LEU A 79 20.15 -12.22 8.78
CA LEU A 79 19.91 -11.09 7.87
C LEU A 79 19.12 -9.98 8.54
N ALA A 80 18.10 -10.32 9.33
CA ALA A 80 17.29 -9.36 10.06
C ALA A 80 18.12 -8.61 11.11
N GLU A 81 18.92 -9.31 11.91
CA GLU A 81 19.77 -8.71 12.92
C GLU A 81 20.83 -7.80 12.31
N ARG A 82 21.54 -8.26 11.26
CA ARG A 82 22.52 -7.43 10.54
C ARG A 82 21.90 -6.18 9.91
N GLY A 83 20.66 -6.30 9.43
CA GLY A 83 19.93 -5.17 8.82
C GLY A 83 19.29 -4.24 9.83
N GLY A 84 19.28 -4.56 11.13
CA GLY A 84 18.54 -3.85 12.16
C GLY A 84 17.03 -3.85 11.89
N LEU A 85 16.53 -4.97 11.33
CA LEU A 85 15.13 -5.09 10.95
C LEU A 85 14.27 -5.55 12.14
N ARG A 86 13.07 -5.01 12.23
CA ARG A 86 12.04 -5.52 13.15
C ARG A 86 11.09 -6.44 12.38
N LEU A 87 10.73 -7.55 13.01
CA LEU A 87 9.67 -8.42 12.52
C LEU A 87 8.35 -8.04 13.19
N LEU A 88 7.37 -7.66 12.38
CA LEU A 88 6.00 -7.39 12.81
C LEU A 88 5.12 -8.58 12.46
N THR A 89 4.30 -9.02 13.40
CA THR A 89 3.39 -10.17 13.23
C THR A 89 1.98 -9.84 13.72
N PRO A 90 0.94 -10.49 13.19
CA PRO A 90 -0.43 -10.30 13.64
C PRO A 90 -0.59 -10.41 15.15
N GLY A 91 -1.39 -9.49 15.73
CA GLY A 91 -1.68 -9.47 17.16
C GLY A 91 -0.59 -8.91 18.06
N ARG A 92 0.55 -8.45 17.51
CA ARG A 92 1.63 -7.80 18.28
C ARG A 92 1.72 -6.30 18.02
N ALA A 93 2.41 -5.60 18.91
CA ALA A 93 2.62 -4.14 18.79
C ALA A 93 3.26 -3.77 17.44
N GLY A 94 2.75 -2.70 16.82
CA GLY A 94 3.19 -2.23 15.50
C GLY A 94 2.53 -2.93 14.31
N TRP A 95 1.70 -3.96 14.53
CA TRP A 95 0.96 -4.60 13.44
C TRP A 95 -0.28 -3.78 13.07
N PRO A 96 -0.47 -3.40 11.78
CA PRO A 96 -1.66 -2.70 11.33
C PRO A 96 -2.83 -3.68 11.20
N ALA A 97 -3.90 -3.42 11.98
CA ALA A 97 -5.10 -4.28 11.98
C ALA A 97 -5.80 -4.32 10.62
N ASP A 98 -5.68 -3.24 9.85
CA ASP A 98 -6.30 -3.07 8.53
C ASP A 98 -5.86 -4.11 7.49
N LEU A 99 -4.72 -4.75 7.68
CA LEU A 99 -4.27 -5.85 6.81
C LEU A 99 -5.15 -7.09 6.89
N THR A 100 -5.99 -7.21 7.91
CA THR A 100 -6.98 -8.28 8.04
C THR A 100 -8.02 -8.25 6.91
N ASP A 101 -8.28 -7.07 6.34
CA ASP A 101 -9.23 -6.89 5.23
C ASP A 101 -8.78 -7.59 3.94
N LEU A 102 -7.49 -7.97 3.85
CA LEU A 102 -6.96 -8.78 2.75
C LEU A 102 -7.38 -10.26 2.83
N GLY A 103 -8.03 -10.69 3.90
CA GLY A 103 -8.47 -12.07 4.09
C GLY A 103 -7.32 -13.08 3.97
N PRO A 104 -7.48 -14.15 3.18
CA PRO A 104 -6.43 -15.16 2.98
C PRO A 104 -5.15 -14.62 2.32
N SER A 105 -5.21 -13.46 1.67
CA SER A 105 -4.04 -12.80 1.09
C SER A 105 -3.34 -11.84 2.06
N ALA A 106 -3.73 -11.81 3.35
CA ALA A 106 -3.04 -11.01 4.36
C ALA A 106 -1.59 -11.50 4.55
N PRO A 107 -0.62 -10.59 4.79
CA PRO A 107 0.76 -10.98 5.04
C PRO A 107 0.87 -11.75 6.37
N LEU A 108 1.74 -12.73 6.41
CA LEU A 108 2.05 -13.48 7.64
C LEU A 108 2.99 -12.69 8.56
N VAL A 109 3.87 -11.88 7.96
CA VAL A 109 4.82 -10.99 8.63
C VAL A 109 5.02 -9.72 7.82
N LEU A 110 5.51 -8.67 8.47
CA LEU A 110 6.14 -7.53 7.80
C LEU A 110 7.55 -7.34 8.39
N TRP A 111 8.52 -7.20 7.51
CA TRP A 111 9.86 -6.76 7.83
C TRP A 111 9.87 -5.23 7.82
N ALA A 112 10.38 -4.62 8.90
CA ALA A 112 10.30 -3.19 9.10
C ALA A 112 11.66 -2.58 9.46
N LYS A 113 11.95 -1.37 8.94
CA LYS A 113 13.09 -0.55 9.31
C LYS A 113 12.63 0.90 9.50
N GLY A 114 12.89 1.48 10.66
CA GLY A 114 12.39 2.80 11.06
C GLY A 114 11.32 2.71 12.15
N ASN A 115 10.31 3.58 12.12
CA ASN A 115 9.29 3.70 13.16
C ASN A 115 8.00 2.92 12.83
N PRO A 116 7.76 1.73 13.39
CA PRO A 116 6.57 0.93 13.11
C PRO A 116 5.28 1.50 13.73
N GLU A 117 5.36 2.45 14.67
CA GLU A 117 4.18 3.09 15.26
C GLU A 117 3.34 3.85 14.22
N LEU A 118 3.96 4.25 13.10
CA LEU A 118 3.24 4.86 11.98
C LEU A 118 2.15 3.95 11.40
N LEU A 119 2.28 2.62 11.55
CA LEU A 119 1.30 1.65 11.08
C LEU A 119 0.08 1.52 11.99
N THR A 120 0.18 1.98 13.24
CA THR A 120 -0.92 1.89 14.24
C THR A 120 -1.80 3.13 14.28
N SER A 121 -1.47 4.17 13.50
CA SER A 121 -2.34 5.32 13.28
C SER A 121 -3.65 4.89 12.61
N SER A 122 -4.71 5.71 12.74
CA SER A 122 -5.99 5.39 12.11
C SER A 122 -5.84 5.21 10.59
N LEU A 123 -6.65 4.34 10.01
CA LEU A 123 -6.65 4.10 8.57
C LEU A 123 -6.91 5.41 7.79
N THR A 124 -7.82 6.23 8.28
CA THR A 124 -8.19 7.52 7.68
C THR A 124 -7.05 8.54 7.72
N SER A 125 -6.08 8.41 8.64
CA SER A 125 -4.91 9.29 8.69
C SER A 125 -3.83 8.90 7.69
N ARG A 126 -3.93 7.74 7.03
CA ARG A 126 -2.97 7.27 6.04
C ARG A 126 -3.52 7.43 4.62
N VAL A 127 -2.72 8.03 3.76
CA VAL A 127 -3.05 8.28 2.34
C VAL A 127 -1.97 7.67 1.47
N THR A 128 -2.35 6.81 0.55
CA THR A 128 -1.45 6.30 -0.48
C THR A 128 -1.42 7.27 -1.67
N ILE A 129 -0.23 7.72 -2.06
CA ILE A 129 0.00 8.45 -3.32
C ILE A 129 0.95 7.60 -4.17
N THR A 130 0.53 7.23 -5.36
CA THR A 130 1.34 6.41 -6.28
C THR A 130 1.01 6.73 -7.73
N GLY A 131 1.91 6.38 -8.67
CA GLY A 131 1.69 6.73 -10.06
C GLY A 131 2.79 6.29 -11.01
N ALA A 132 2.98 7.09 -12.06
CA ALA A 132 3.95 6.86 -13.11
C ALA A 132 5.39 6.87 -12.57
N ARG A 133 6.20 5.89 -13.01
CA ARG A 133 7.65 5.87 -12.74
C ARG A 133 8.41 6.93 -13.55
N ALA A 134 7.97 7.12 -14.79
CA ALA A 134 8.44 8.19 -15.67
C ALA A 134 7.40 9.33 -15.63
N ALA A 135 7.31 9.99 -14.47
CA ALA A 135 6.39 11.09 -14.27
C ALA A 135 6.81 12.31 -15.09
N THR A 136 5.82 13.01 -15.65
CA THR A 136 6.06 14.30 -16.30
C THR A 136 6.25 15.41 -15.27
N ALA A 137 6.68 16.59 -15.70
CA ALA A 137 6.77 17.76 -14.82
C ALA A 137 5.42 18.09 -14.16
N TYR A 138 4.30 17.86 -14.88
CA TYR A 138 2.95 18.00 -14.35
C TYR A 138 2.69 17.03 -13.19
N GLY A 139 2.92 15.73 -13.41
CA GLY A 139 2.72 14.71 -12.37
C GLY A 139 3.61 14.94 -11.14
N VAL A 140 4.87 15.31 -11.35
CA VAL A 140 5.81 15.66 -10.27
C VAL A 140 5.31 16.87 -9.47
N HIS A 141 4.91 17.94 -10.15
CA HIS A 141 4.40 19.16 -9.51
C HIS A 141 3.18 18.90 -8.65
N LEU A 142 2.17 18.23 -9.20
CA LEU A 142 0.95 17.90 -8.44
C LEU A 142 1.22 16.97 -7.26
N THR A 143 2.10 15.98 -7.45
CA THR A 143 2.48 15.07 -6.36
C THR A 143 3.15 15.83 -5.23
N HIS A 144 4.05 16.76 -5.58
CA HIS A 144 4.73 17.60 -4.59
C HIS A 144 3.72 18.43 -3.80
N GLU A 145 2.85 19.16 -4.50
CA GLU A 145 1.82 20.01 -3.89
C GLU A 145 0.91 19.22 -2.95
N PHE A 146 0.37 18.09 -3.41
CA PHE A 146 -0.53 17.26 -2.59
C PHE A 146 0.20 16.66 -1.38
N ALA A 147 1.39 16.11 -1.60
CA ALA A 147 2.15 15.51 -0.52
C ALA A 147 2.61 16.54 0.53
N GLU A 148 3.00 17.73 0.10
CA GLU A 148 3.35 18.84 0.98
C GLU A 148 2.16 19.24 1.84
N GLN A 149 1.00 19.54 1.22
CA GLN A 149 -0.19 19.97 1.96
C GLN A 149 -0.71 18.89 2.91
N LEU A 150 -0.77 17.63 2.49
CA LEU A 150 -1.18 16.52 3.36
C LEU A 150 -0.20 16.28 4.51
N ALA A 151 1.09 16.50 4.32
CA ALA A 151 2.09 16.35 5.37
C ALA A 151 2.08 17.52 6.39
N GLN A 152 1.48 18.68 6.06
CA GLN A 152 1.24 19.77 7.01
C GLN A 152 0.17 19.41 8.05
N SER A 153 -0.76 18.53 7.70
CA SER A 153 -1.72 17.91 8.62
C SER A 153 -1.14 16.61 9.22
N PRO A 154 -1.77 15.99 10.23
CA PRO A 154 -1.26 14.77 10.85
C PRO A 154 -1.42 13.53 9.95
N ARG A 155 -1.35 13.68 8.62
CA ARG A 155 -1.42 12.58 7.67
C ARG A 155 -0.09 11.87 7.52
N ILE A 156 -0.14 10.58 7.24
CA ILE A 156 1.01 9.73 6.92
C ILE A 156 0.87 9.31 5.47
N LEU A 157 1.87 9.63 4.67
CA LEU A 157 1.86 9.30 3.25
C LEU A 157 2.46 7.92 3.03
N VAL A 158 1.69 7.04 2.42
CA VAL A 158 2.12 5.71 2.03
C VAL A 158 2.44 5.71 0.54
N SER A 159 3.61 5.19 0.16
CA SER A 159 3.95 5.03 -1.24
C SER A 159 4.84 3.81 -1.45
N GLY A 160 5.14 3.50 -2.72
CA GLY A 160 6.14 2.49 -3.04
C GLY A 160 7.56 3.04 -2.89
N GLY A 161 8.51 2.49 -3.57
CA GLY A 161 9.87 3.05 -3.59
C GLY A 161 10.32 3.40 -5.01
N ALA A 162 9.41 3.38 -5.99
CA ALA A 162 9.74 3.57 -7.39
C ALA A 162 10.21 5.00 -7.69
N TYR A 163 10.81 5.18 -8.87
CA TYR A 163 11.05 6.53 -9.41
C TYR A 163 9.72 7.25 -9.69
N GLY A 164 9.78 8.53 -9.96
CA GLY A 164 8.63 9.37 -10.31
C GLY A 164 7.74 9.66 -9.11
N ILE A 165 6.45 9.40 -9.24
CA ILE A 165 5.43 9.77 -8.25
C ILE A 165 5.74 9.23 -6.85
N ASP A 166 6.12 7.94 -6.72
CA ASP A 166 6.43 7.35 -5.41
C ASP A 166 7.59 8.10 -4.72
N ALA A 167 8.68 8.34 -5.43
CA ALA A 167 9.84 9.04 -4.86
C ALA A 167 9.54 10.49 -4.50
N GLU A 168 8.74 11.18 -5.32
CA GLU A 168 8.36 12.58 -5.06
C GLU A 168 7.44 12.67 -3.84
N THR A 169 6.52 11.75 -3.67
CA THR A 169 5.67 11.65 -2.46
C THR A 169 6.52 11.64 -1.19
N HIS A 170 7.54 10.78 -1.15
CA HIS A 170 8.42 10.71 0.01
C HIS A 170 9.27 11.95 0.21
N ARG A 171 9.80 12.56 -0.88
CA ARG A 171 10.62 13.78 -0.80
C ARG A 171 9.82 14.94 -0.24
N ALA A 172 8.63 15.17 -0.77
CA ALA A 172 7.75 16.25 -0.34
C ALA A 172 7.30 16.07 1.13
N ALA A 173 6.90 14.84 1.50
CA ALA A 173 6.52 14.54 2.88
C ALA A 173 7.64 14.83 3.88
N LEU A 174 8.87 14.37 3.59
CA LEU A 174 10.03 14.57 4.45
C LEU A 174 10.50 16.04 4.53
N ALA A 175 10.22 16.85 3.51
CA ALA A 175 10.54 18.28 3.53
C ALA A 175 9.67 19.05 4.52
N VAL A 176 8.45 18.58 4.77
CA VAL A 176 7.50 19.24 5.67
C VAL A 176 7.61 18.73 7.11
N ARG A 177 7.58 17.40 7.29
CA ARG A 177 7.50 16.82 8.63
C ARG A 177 8.24 15.47 8.71
N SER A 178 9.09 15.34 9.72
CA SER A 178 9.71 14.06 10.08
C SER A 178 8.64 13.01 10.44
N GLY A 179 8.87 11.75 10.07
CA GLY A 179 7.96 10.66 10.38
C GLY A 179 6.62 10.69 9.63
N SER A 180 6.53 11.42 8.53
CA SER A 180 5.27 11.56 7.78
C SER A 180 5.10 10.55 6.64
N THR A 181 5.99 9.56 6.49
CA THR A 181 5.91 8.68 5.32
C THR A 181 6.34 7.23 5.58
N ILE A 182 5.66 6.30 4.87
CA ILE A 182 5.88 4.86 4.88
C ILE A 182 6.16 4.41 3.45
N ALA A 183 7.30 3.77 3.22
CA ALA A 183 7.63 3.14 1.95
C ALA A 183 7.36 1.62 2.02
N VAL A 184 6.48 1.13 1.15
CA VAL A 184 6.16 -0.29 1.00
C VAL A 184 6.99 -0.87 -0.14
N LEU A 185 7.89 -1.80 0.16
CA LEU A 185 8.86 -2.31 -0.79
C LEU A 185 8.44 -3.66 -1.39
N ALA A 186 8.88 -3.96 -2.61
CA ALA A 186 8.63 -5.21 -3.32
C ALA A 186 9.80 -6.22 -3.25
N GLY A 187 10.83 -5.89 -2.51
CA GLY A 187 11.99 -6.73 -2.18
C GLY A 187 12.32 -6.61 -0.72
N GLY A 188 13.34 -7.32 -0.24
CA GLY A 188 13.80 -7.26 1.15
C GLY A 188 14.16 -5.83 1.57
N VAL A 189 13.79 -5.46 2.79
CA VAL A 189 14.05 -4.13 3.36
C VAL A 189 15.55 -3.87 3.56
N ASP A 190 16.34 -4.91 3.66
CA ASP A 190 17.82 -4.87 3.74
C ASP A 190 18.47 -4.37 2.44
N ARG A 191 17.79 -4.53 1.30
CA ARG A 191 18.25 -4.13 -0.04
C ARG A 191 17.18 -3.35 -0.79
N PRO A 192 16.82 -2.14 -0.33
CA PRO A 192 15.72 -1.39 -0.90
C PRO A 192 15.98 -1.05 -2.38
N TYR A 193 14.95 -1.20 -3.20
CA TYR A 193 15.00 -0.98 -4.64
C TYR A 193 13.99 0.09 -5.08
N PRO A 194 14.35 0.95 -6.05
CA PRO A 194 15.57 0.96 -6.88
C PRO A 194 16.79 1.55 -6.15
N VAL A 195 17.99 1.09 -6.54
CA VAL A 195 19.25 1.53 -5.93
C VAL A 195 19.46 3.05 -6.06
N GLY A 196 18.98 3.66 -7.15
CA GLY A 196 19.05 5.12 -7.32
C GLY A 196 18.26 5.93 -6.29
N ASN A 197 17.35 5.30 -5.53
CA ASN A 197 16.62 5.91 -4.41
C ASN A 197 17.22 5.54 -3.05
N ALA A 198 18.43 4.94 -2.98
CA ALA A 198 19.03 4.49 -1.71
C ALA A 198 19.16 5.63 -0.69
N SER A 199 19.59 6.82 -1.11
CA SER A 199 19.67 8.00 -0.25
C SER A 199 18.30 8.46 0.25
N LEU A 200 17.26 8.32 -0.56
CA LEU A 200 15.88 8.63 -0.15
C LEU A 200 15.39 7.65 0.91
N PHE A 201 15.62 6.35 0.74
CA PHE A 201 15.26 5.34 1.74
C PHE A 201 15.97 5.56 3.07
N GLN A 202 17.26 5.93 3.02
CA GLN A 202 18.01 6.29 4.23
C GLN A 202 17.40 7.53 4.91
N ARG A 203 17.08 8.58 4.15
CA ARG A 203 16.40 9.77 4.68
C ARG A 203 15.04 9.47 5.29
N ILE A 204 14.28 8.52 4.73
CA ILE A 204 13.00 8.07 5.32
C ILE A 204 13.24 7.51 6.72
N THR A 205 14.18 6.59 6.87
CA THR A 205 14.47 5.98 8.17
C THR A 205 15.06 6.95 9.18
N ASP A 206 16.03 7.77 8.77
CA ASP A 206 16.70 8.76 9.62
C ASP A 206 15.72 9.88 10.05
N GLY A 207 14.77 10.21 9.18
CA GLY A 207 13.72 11.18 9.44
C GLY A 207 12.52 10.62 10.24
N GLY A 208 12.63 9.44 10.86
CA GLY A 208 11.55 8.85 11.67
C GLY A 208 10.40 8.25 10.87
N GLY A 209 10.56 8.09 9.56
CA GLY A 209 9.65 7.34 8.69
C GLY A 209 9.86 5.83 8.79
N LEU A 210 9.26 5.09 7.87
CA LEU A 210 9.23 3.64 7.91
C LEU A 210 9.41 3.02 6.52
N LEU A 211 10.25 2.00 6.43
CA LEU A 211 10.31 1.07 5.31
C LEU A 211 9.70 -0.26 5.76
N ILE A 212 8.81 -0.83 4.95
CA ILE A 212 8.24 -2.16 5.19
C ILE A 212 8.24 -3.02 3.95
N SER A 213 8.29 -4.33 4.16
CA SER A 213 8.10 -5.34 3.12
C SER A 213 7.56 -6.63 3.71
N GLU A 214 6.73 -7.33 2.96
CA GLU A 214 6.34 -8.72 3.21
C GLU A 214 7.44 -9.70 2.74
N VAL A 215 8.29 -9.23 1.82
CA VAL A 215 9.36 -10.06 1.23
C VAL A 215 10.50 -10.24 2.23
N PRO A 216 10.94 -11.47 2.49
CA PRO A 216 12.07 -11.74 3.36
C PRO A 216 13.35 -10.98 2.96
N PRO A 217 14.20 -10.61 3.94
CA PRO A 217 15.50 -10.00 3.66
C PRO A 217 16.34 -10.90 2.75
N GLY A 218 17.22 -10.28 1.97
CA GLY A 218 18.06 -10.96 0.97
C GLY A 218 17.41 -11.17 -0.39
N LEU A 219 16.08 -11.06 -0.50
CA LEU A 219 15.36 -11.33 -1.75
C LEU A 219 15.16 -10.06 -2.59
N ALA A 220 15.56 -10.16 -3.87
CA ALA A 220 15.39 -9.09 -4.85
C ALA A 220 13.90 -8.91 -5.24
N PRO A 221 13.49 -7.71 -5.69
CA PRO A 221 12.15 -7.52 -6.25
C PRO A 221 11.97 -8.33 -7.55
N SER A 222 10.73 -8.75 -7.82
CA SER A 222 10.33 -9.39 -9.06
C SER A 222 9.01 -8.80 -9.55
N LYS A 223 8.61 -9.11 -10.78
CA LYS A 223 7.32 -8.66 -11.33
C LYS A 223 6.16 -9.07 -10.42
N ASP A 224 6.14 -10.31 -9.96
CA ASP A 224 5.06 -10.84 -9.12
C ASP A 224 5.05 -10.18 -7.73
N ARG A 225 6.22 -9.89 -7.15
CA ARG A 225 6.35 -9.16 -5.88
C ARG A 225 5.88 -7.71 -6.00
N PHE A 226 6.09 -7.04 -7.13
CA PHE A 226 5.50 -5.72 -7.39
C PHE A 226 3.97 -5.79 -7.46
N VAL A 227 3.41 -6.85 -8.05
CA VAL A 227 1.96 -7.07 -8.09
C VAL A 227 1.43 -7.33 -6.68
N ALA A 228 2.06 -8.23 -5.93
CA ALA A 228 1.65 -8.57 -4.57
C ALA A 228 1.71 -7.37 -3.61
N ARG A 229 2.72 -6.52 -3.73
CA ARG A 229 2.86 -5.29 -2.91
C ARG A 229 1.67 -4.33 -3.06
N ALA A 230 1.06 -4.26 -4.25
CA ALA A 230 0.00 -3.29 -4.53
C ALA A 230 -1.16 -3.40 -3.52
N ARG A 231 -1.53 -4.63 -3.11
CA ARG A 231 -2.59 -4.85 -2.13
C ARG A 231 -2.25 -4.31 -0.73
N LEU A 232 -0.95 -4.35 -0.36
CA LEU A 232 -0.51 -3.81 0.93
C LEU A 232 -0.64 -2.29 0.98
N MET A 233 -0.23 -1.60 -0.10
CA MET A 233 -0.40 -0.15 -0.20
C MET A 233 -1.87 0.24 -0.11
N ALA A 234 -2.74 -0.50 -0.80
CA ALA A 234 -4.18 -0.30 -0.77
C ALA A 234 -4.78 -0.52 0.63
N ALA A 235 -4.42 -1.61 1.30
CA ALA A 235 -4.96 -1.97 2.61
C ALA A 235 -4.49 -1.05 3.73
N LEU A 236 -3.29 -0.49 3.62
CA LEU A 236 -2.68 0.36 4.65
C LEU A 236 -3.21 1.79 4.69
N SER A 237 -4.08 2.19 3.77
CA SER A 237 -4.53 3.58 3.65
C SER A 237 -6.04 3.68 3.46
N GLY A 238 -6.66 4.69 4.06
CA GLY A 238 -8.08 4.99 3.87
C GLY A 238 -8.40 5.55 2.50
N ALA A 239 -7.42 6.18 1.85
CA ALA A 239 -7.54 6.73 0.51
C ALA A 239 -6.29 6.46 -0.33
N THR A 240 -6.49 6.31 -1.64
CA THR A 240 -5.42 6.17 -2.63
C THR A 240 -5.57 7.24 -3.71
N VAL A 241 -4.50 7.97 -4.01
CA VAL A 241 -4.46 9.03 -5.02
C VAL A 241 -3.48 8.67 -6.12
N VAL A 242 -3.90 8.85 -7.36
CA VAL A 242 -3.09 8.64 -8.56
C VAL A 242 -2.97 9.97 -9.32
N PRO A 243 -1.88 10.76 -9.09
CA PRO A 243 -1.68 12.03 -9.77
C PRO A 243 -1.43 11.87 -11.28
N GLU A 244 -0.70 10.84 -11.67
CA GLU A 244 -0.39 10.55 -13.06
C GLU A 244 -0.14 9.06 -13.26
N ALA A 245 -0.75 8.46 -14.29
CA ALA A 245 -0.53 7.07 -14.67
C ALA A 245 -0.80 6.85 -16.16
N GLY A 246 0.08 6.16 -16.84
CA GLY A 246 -0.20 5.61 -18.16
C GLY A 246 -1.09 4.36 -18.09
N PRO A 247 -1.62 3.86 -19.23
CA PRO A 247 -2.67 2.84 -19.27
C PRO A 247 -2.17 1.45 -18.83
N ARG A 248 -0.87 1.23 -18.77
CA ARG A 248 -0.23 -0.01 -18.31
C ARG A 248 0.57 0.17 -17.03
N SER A 249 0.31 1.25 -16.28
CA SER A 249 0.99 1.53 -15.02
C SER A 249 0.63 0.51 -13.94
N GLY A 250 1.62 0.07 -13.17
CA GLY A 250 1.38 -0.79 -12.00
C GLY A 250 0.59 -0.10 -10.88
N SER A 251 0.57 1.24 -10.84
CA SER A 251 -0.21 2.03 -9.89
C SER A 251 -1.73 1.83 -10.05
N LEU A 252 -2.21 1.51 -11.26
CA LEU A 252 -3.62 1.19 -11.48
C LEU A 252 -4.07 -0.03 -10.66
N ARG A 253 -3.16 -0.99 -10.42
CA ARG A 253 -3.44 -2.14 -9.55
C ARG A 253 -3.63 -1.73 -8.08
N VAL A 254 -2.87 -0.74 -7.61
CA VAL A 254 -3.06 -0.20 -6.25
C VAL A 254 -4.43 0.45 -6.14
N ALA A 255 -4.81 1.25 -7.13
CA ALA A 255 -6.11 1.91 -7.20
C ALA A 255 -7.28 0.90 -7.21
N VAL A 256 -7.22 -0.11 -8.08
CA VAL A 256 -8.25 -1.16 -8.15
C VAL A 256 -8.29 -1.97 -6.84
N SER A 257 -7.13 -2.37 -6.29
CA SER A 257 -7.10 -3.08 -5.01
C SER A 257 -7.67 -2.24 -3.86
N ALA A 258 -7.47 -0.92 -3.87
CA ALA A 258 -8.07 -0.02 -2.89
C ALA A 258 -9.60 0.04 -3.04
N PHE A 259 -10.09 0.16 -4.27
CA PHE A 259 -11.51 0.12 -4.58
C PHE A 259 -12.18 -1.19 -4.14
N ASP A 260 -11.55 -2.33 -4.44
CA ASP A 260 -12.04 -3.68 -4.04
C ASP A 260 -12.12 -3.85 -2.51
N LEU A 261 -11.25 -3.16 -1.76
CA LEU A 261 -11.26 -3.11 -0.30
C LEU A 261 -12.25 -2.07 0.27
N GLY A 262 -13.04 -1.40 -0.58
CA GLY A 262 -13.95 -0.33 -0.16
C GLY A 262 -13.24 0.94 0.30
N ARG A 263 -11.97 1.15 -0.09
CA ARG A 263 -11.21 2.38 0.16
C ARG A 263 -11.54 3.42 -0.92
N ARG A 264 -11.42 4.68 -0.57
CA ARG A 264 -11.63 5.76 -1.54
C ARG A 264 -10.44 5.85 -2.48
N VAL A 265 -10.73 6.10 -3.74
CA VAL A 265 -9.71 6.26 -4.78
C VAL A 265 -9.92 7.58 -5.50
N GLY A 266 -8.86 8.36 -5.63
CA GLY A 266 -8.83 9.61 -6.38
C GLY A 266 -7.86 9.54 -7.55
N ALA A 267 -8.25 10.13 -8.68
CA ALA A 267 -7.37 10.28 -9.83
C ALA A 267 -7.40 11.72 -10.35
N VAL A 268 -6.23 12.23 -10.72
CA VAL A 268 -6.14 13.59 -11.24
C VAL A 268 -6.38 13.57 -12.74
N PRO A 269 -7.35 14.37 -13.27
CA PRO A 269 -7.50 14.55 -14.69
C PRO A 269 -6.31 15.30 -15.27
N GLY A 270 -5.76 14.78 -16.36
CA GLY A 270 -4.70 15.45 -17.09
C GLY A 270 -5.12 15.74 -18.53
N PRO A 271 -4.22 16.31 -19.36
CA PRO A 271 -4.53 16.54 -20.76
C PRO A 271 -4.94 15.26 -21.48
N ILE A 272 -6.07 15.27 -22.20
CA ILE A 272 -6.58 14.11 -22.94
C ILE A 272 -5.63 13.63 -24.04
N THR A 273 -4.73 14.48 -24.50
CA THR A 273 -3.68 14.16 -25.46
C THR A 273 -2.42 13.56 -24.86
N SER A 274 -2.33 13.50 -23.51
CA SER A 274 -1.18 12.94 -22.80
C SER A 274 -1.36 11.44 -22.52
N ALA A 275 -0.49 10.62 -23.08
CA ALA A 275 -0.45 9.20 -22.76
C ALA A 275 -0.16 8.95 -21.27
N ALA A 276 0.52 9.87 -20.58
CA ALA A 276 0.82 9.78 -19.16
C ALA A 276 -0.42 9.95 -18.26
N SER A 277 -1.51 10.57 -18.77
CA SER A 277 -2.78 10.78 -18.05
C SER A 277 -3.83 9.71 -18.35
N SER A 278 -3.61 8.88 -19.38
CA SER A 278 -4.65 7.97 -19.88
C SER A 278 -5.05 6.87 -18.88
N GLY A 279 -4.17 6.50 -17.95
CA GLY A 279 -4.52 5.58 -16.85
C GLY A 279 -5.43 6.23 -15.81
N CYS A 280 -5.22 7.51 -15.48
CA CYS A 280 -6.12 8.28 -14.63
C CYS A 280 -7.49 8.42 -15.28
N HIS A 281 -7.53 8.73 -16.60
CA HIS A 281 -8.80 8.80 -17.34
C HIS A 281 -9.55 7.47 -17.32
N LEU A 282 -8.84 6.34 -17.44
CA LEU A 282 -9.44 5.01 -17.34
C LEU A 282 -10.08 4.79 -15.97
N LEU A 283 -9.37 5.08 -14.88
CA LEU A 283 -9.92 4.95 -13.53
C LEU A 283 -11.18 5.79 -13.32
N LEU A 284 -11.19 7.01 -13.85
CA LEU A 284 -12.35 7.92 -13.77
C LEU A 284 -13.52 7.42 -14.62
N ALA A 285 -13.27 7.02 -15.86
CA ALA A 285 -14.30 6.58 -16.80
C ALA A 285 -14.99 5.28 -16.36
N GLU A 286 -14.23 4.35 -15.75
CA GLU A 286 -14.74 3.08 -15.25
C GLU A 286 -15.34 3.19 -13.83
N GLY A 287 -15.34 4.39 -13.22
CA GLY A 287 -15.91 4.62 -11.90
C GLY A 287 -15.10 4.06 -10.72
N PHE A 288 -13.83 3.70 -10.95
CA PHE A 288 -12.94 3.28 -9.87
C PHE A 288 -12.42 4.44 -9.03
N ALA A 289 -12.42 5.65 -9.56
CA ALA A 289 -11.87 6.82 -8.89
C ALA A 289 -12.77 8.05 -8.99
N GLU A 290 -12.65 8.93 -8.01
CA GLU A 290 -13.21 10.27 -8.00
C GLU A 290 -12.21 11.26 -8.62
N VAL A 291 -12.71 12.36 -9.14
CA VAL A 291 -11.88 13.45 -9.67
C VAL A 291 -11.21 14.18 -8.51
N ILE A 292 -9.88 14.28 -8.54
CA ILE A 292 -9.09 15.07 -7.61
C ILE A 292 -8.48 16.25 -8.34
N THR A 293 -8.71 17.44 -7.84
CA THR A 293 -8.19 18.70 -8.41
C THR A 293 -7.26 19.44 -7.45
N ASN A 294 -7.28 19.11 -6.17
CA ASN A 294 -6.48 19.73 -5.13
C ASN A 294 -6.37 18.81 -3.90
N ALA A 295 -5.52 19.15 -2.93
CA ALA A 295 -5.33 18.34 -1.73
C ALA A 295 -6.54 18.31 -0.79
N TRP A 296 -7.43 19.31 -0.84
CA TRP A 296 -8.68 19.31 -0.07
C TRP A 296 -9.61 18.19 -0.50
N ASP A 297 -9.65 17.88 -1.80
CA ASP A 297 -10.42 16.75 -2.30
C ASP A 297 -9.91 15.44 -1.69
N VAL A 298 -8.58 15.31 -1.52
CA VAL A 298 -7.94 14.14 -0.89
C VAL A 298 -8.27 14.07 0.61
N GLU A 299 -8.25 15.19 1.31
CA GLU A 299 -8.61 15.25 2.73
C GLU A 299 -10.07 14.88 2.95
N ALA A 300 -10.98 15.45 2.16
CA ALA A 300 -12.40 15.13 2.20
C ALA A 300 -12.69 13.65 1.88
N MET A 301 -11.93 13.08 0.94
CA MET A 301 -12.01 11.67 0.60
C MET A 301 -11.49 10.77 1.73
N SER A 302 -10.48 11.20 2.46
CA SER A 302 -9.85 10.43 3.54
C SER A 302 -10.65 10.47 4.84
N ASP A 303 -11.47 11.49 5.05
CA ASP A 303 -12.29 11.67 6.24
C ASP A 303 -13.79 11.58 5.85
N PRO A 304 -14.50 10.49 6.23
CA PRO A 304 -15.91 10.31 5.92
C PRO A 304 -16.85 11.23 6.73
N SER A 305 -16.32 12.11 7.59
CA SER A 305 -17.16 13.02 8.37
C SER A 305 -17.86 14.04 7.45
N PRO A 306 -19.14 14.39 7.72
CA PRO A 306 -19.85 15.40 6.95
C PRO A 306 -19.16 16.78 6.94
N GLU A 307 -18.28 17.04 7.92
CA GLU A 307 -17.55 18.30 8.06
C GLU A 307 -16.37 18.41 7.11
N ALA A 308 -15.79 17.29 6.66
CA ALA A 308 -14.69 17.24 5.70
C ALA A 308 -15.13 17.66 4.28
N TYR A 309 -16.41 17.52 3.97
CA TYR A 309 -17.00 17.93 2.67
C TYR A 309 -17.29 19.43 2.53
N ARG A 310 -16.71 20.27 3.38
CA ARG A 310 -16.86 21.73 3.20
C ARG A 310 -16.01 22.19 2.02
N LEU A 311 -16.69 22.51 0.92
CA LEU A 311 -16.06 23.21 -0.21
C LEU A 311 -15.22 24.37 0.30
N PRO A 312 -13.99 24.58 -0.19
CA PRO A 312 -13.18 25.75 0.13
C PRO A 312 -14.00 27.03 -0.05
N PRO A 313 -13.80 28.07 0.77
CA PRO A 313 -14.62 29.29 0.74
C PRO A 313 -14.77 29.90 -0.64
N ALA A 314 -13.75 29.84 -1.50
CA ALA A 314 -13.78 30.30 -2.87
C ALA A 314 -14.79 29.51 -3.73
N TYR A 315 -14.84 28.18 -3.57
CA TYR A 315 -15.79 27.32 -4.28
C TYR A 315 -17.21 27.45 -3.72
N GLN A 316 -17.36 27.66 -2.41
CA GLN A 316 -18.68 27.97 -1.81
C GLN A 316 -19.28 29.25 -2.37
N GLN A 317 -18.45 30.29 -2.56
CA GLN A 317 -18.89 31.53 -3.16
C GLN A 317 -19.25 31.34 -4.64
N ALA A 318 -18.43 30.60 -5.39
CA ALA A 318 -18.71 30.28 -6.79
C ALA A 318 -20.01 29.46 -6.96
N ALA A 319 -20.20 28.43 -6.14
CA ALA A 319 -21.43 27.63 -6.13
C ALA A 319 -22.67 28.45 -5.78
N ARG A 320 -22.56 29.34 -4.79
CA ARG A 320 -23.66 30.25 -4.44
C ARG A 320 -24.00 31.24 -5.57
N ARG A 321 -23.00 31.69 -6.34
CA ARG A 321 -23.21 32.59 -7.52
C ARG A 321 -23.78 31.85 -8.73
N ALA A 322 -23.44 30.54 -8.87
CA ALA A 322 -23.92 29.69 -9.95
C ALA A 322 -25.31 29.07 -9.68
N ALA A 323 -25.77 29.07 -8.42
CA ALA A 323 -27.08 28.56 -8.06
C ALA A 323 -28.16 29.45 -8.75
N PRO A 324 -29.10 28.85 -9.52
CA PRO A 324 -30.18 29.60 -10.11
C PRO A 324 -31.01 30.29 -9.01
N ASP A 325 -31.30 31.57 -9.21
CA ASP A 325 -32.13 32.35 -8.28
C ASP A 325 -33.56 31.82 -8.32
N VAL A 326 -33.87 30.87 -7.44
CA VAL A 326 -35.17 30.22 -7.34
C VAL A 326 -36.27 31.22 -6.96
N SER A 327 -35.91 32.42 -6.46
CA SER A 327 -36.89 33.47 -6.13
C SER A 327 -37.50 34.16 -7.34
N ARG A 328 -36.86 34.08 -8.52
CA ARG A 328 -37.37 34.68 -9.75
C ARG A 328 -38.37 33.80 -10.52
N SER A 329 -38.46 32.51 -10.21
CA SER A 329 -39.39 31.60 -10.90
C SER A 329 -40.80 31.57 -10.28
N ALA A 330 -40.96 31.98 -9.01
CA ALA A 330 -42.27 32.03 -8.35
C ALA A 330 -43.16 33.20 -8.76
N GLY A 331 -42.62 34.20 -9.46
CA GLY A 331 -43.38 35.41 -9.87
C GLY A 331 -43.99 35.38 -11.29
N ARG A 332 -43.80 34.28 -12.07
CA ARG A 332 -44.32 34.18 -13.46
C ARG A 332 -45.50 33.22 -13.66
N ALA A 333 -46.02 32.64 -12.61
CA ALA A 333 -47.18 31.73 -12.68
C ALA A 333 -48.49 32.36 -12.13
N ALA A 334 -48.52 33.70 -11.97
CA ALA A 334 -49.74 34.43 -11.59
C ALA A 334 -49.90 35.68 -12.51
N LEU A 335 -50.32 35.44 -13.73
CA LEU A 335 -51.05 36.41 -14.61
C LEU A 335 -51.74 35.59 -15.69
#